data_0aa87de1c6315eb27e24f357221b9e04
#
_entry.id   0aa87de1c6315eb27e24f357221b9e04
#
_cell.length_a   1.000
_cell.length_b   1.000
_cell.length_c   1.000
_cell.angle_alpha   90.00
_cell.angle_beta   90.00
_cell.angle_gamma   90.00
#
_symmetry.space_group_name_H-M   'P 1'
#
loop_
_entity.id
_entity.type
_entity.pdbx_description
1 polymer ?
#
loop_
_entity_poly.entity_id
_entity_poly.type
_entity_poly.pdbx_seq_one_letter_code
_entity_poly.pdbx_strand_id
1 'polypeptide(L)'
;MATPARLGGRVTDISHAVESHVRNLFVSYSETLLSQVQQTVACNAMHSTEERMCRWLLMMHDRAEGESLTYTHEFLANILGANRKSVTLAAQSMQNAGLISYRRGTIQVLDRQGLEKASCECYAIVRERFDAFLKPPPTAVQGHTRGRTRSTP
;
A
#
# COMPACT_ATOMS: atom_id res chain seq x y z
N MET A 1 -4.36 -34.23 -41.87
CA MET A 1 -3.03 -33.94 -41.31
C MET A 1 -2.96 -32.48 -40.97
N ALA A 2 -3.05 -32.10 -39.70
CA ALA A 2 -3.06 -30.71 -39.24
C ALA A 2 -1.62 -30.22 -39.06
N THR A 3 -1.29 -29.12 -39.69
CA THR A 3 0.05 -28.51 -39.77
C THR A 3 0.53 -28.02 -38.40
N PRO A 4 1.75 -28.32 -37.95
CA PRO A 4 2.26 -27.95 -36.63
C PRO A 4 2.55 -26.43 -36.43
N ALA A 5 2.37 -25.61 -37.44
CA ALA A 5 2.68 -24.17 -37.40
C ALA A 5 1.74 -23.32 -36.54
N ARG A 6 0.56 -23.80 -36.12
CA ARG A 6 -0.39 -23.01 -35.29
C ARG A 6 -0.15 -23.08 -33.80
N LEU A 7 0.60 -24.06 -33.30
CA LEU A 7 0.90 -24.16 -31.86
C LEU A 7 2.05 -23.21 -31.44
N GLY A 8 3.05 -23.00 -32.27
CA GLY A 8 4.20 -22.15 -31.98
C GLY A 8 3.82 -20.67 -31.81
N GLY A 9 2.92 -20.13 -32.63
CA GLY A 9 2.46 -18.75 -32.53
C GLY A 9 1.71 -18.45 -31.23
N ARG A 10 0.87 -19.38 -30.76
CA ARG A 10 0.13 -19.20 -29.51
C ARG A 10 1.02 -19.19 -28.24
N VAL A 11 2.06 -20.01 -28.22
CA VAL A 11 2.99 -20.08 -27.09
C VAL A 11 3.83 -18.82 -26.99
N THR A 12 4.32 -18.29 -28.11
CA THR A 12 5.06 -17.02 -28.17
C THR A 12 4.18 -15.83 -27.77
N ASP A 13 2.92 -15.78 -28.23
CA ASP A 13 1.98 -14.71 -27.86
C ASP A 13 1.66 -14.71 -26.36
N ILE A 14 1.47 -15.89 -25.77
CA ILE A 14 1.24 -16.02 -24.32
C ILE A 14 2.50 -15.59 -23.53
N SER A 15 3.69 -16.00 -23.98
CA SER A 15 4.96 -15.63 -23.34
C SER A 15 5.16 -14.12 -23.34
N HIS A 16 4.95 -13.44 -24.47
CA HIS A 16 5.05 -11.98 -24.56
C HIS A 16 3.98 -11.24 -23.72
N ALA A 17 2.76 -11.77 -23.68
CA ALA A 17 1.69 -11.20 -22.85
C ALA A 17 2.02 -11.32 -21.35
N VAL A 18 2.53 -12.47 -20.92
CA VAL A 18 2.96 -12.68 -19.52
C VAL A 18 4.14 -11.77 -19.17
N GLU A 19 5.14 -11.68 -20.04
CA GLU A 19 6.31 -10.82 -19.83
C GLU A 19 5.92 -9.33 -19.70
N SER A 20 5.04 -8.85 -20.58
CA SER A 20 4.55 -7.47 -20.54
C SER A 20 3.73 -7.21 -19.27
N HIS A 21 2.91 -8.18 -18.84
CA HIS A 21 2.12 -8.07 -17.61
C HIS A 21 3.01 -7.99 -16.36
N VAL A 22 4.00 -8.88 -16.27
CA VAL A 22 4.98 -8.88 -15.16
C VAL A 22 5.78 -7.58 -15.12
N ARG A 23 6.22 -7.08 -16.28
CA ARG A 23 6.93 -5.80 -16.37
C ARG A 23 6.06 -4.64 -15.87
N ASN A 24 4.81 -4.56 -16.33
CA ASN A 24 3.89 -3.50 -15.92
C ASN A 24 3.60 -3.56 -14.42
N LEU A 25 3.40 -4.76 -13.87
CA LEU A 25 3.22 -4.96 -12.43
C LEU A 25 4.44 -4.46 -11.64
N PHE A 26 5.65 -4.80 -12.11
CA PHE A 26 6.89 -4.38 -11.45
C PHE A 26 7.07 -2.86 -11.51
N VAL A 27 6.80 -2.23 -12.65
CA VAL A 27 6.86 -0.76 -12.79
C VAL A 27 5.86 -0.09 -11.86
N SER A 28 4.59 -0.50 -11.88
CA SER A 28 3.55 0.06 -11.01
C SER A 28 3.86 -0.10 -9.51
N TYR A 29 4.41 -1.25 -9.11
CA TYR A 29 4.86 -1.47 -7.74
C TYR A 29 6.01 -0.53 -7.38
N SER A 30 7.00 -0.38 -8.26
CA SER A 30 8.15 0.50 -8.04
C SER A 30 7.73 1.96 -7.91
N GLU A 31 6.80 2.44 -8.74
CA GLU A 31 6.22 3.78 -8.65
C GLU A 31 5.48 4.00 -7.33
N THR A 32 4.68 3.01 -6.90
CA THR A 32 3.96 3.04 -5.63
C THR A 32 4.92 3.11 -4.45
N LEU A 33 5.96 2.29 -4.46
CA LEU A 33 7.00 2.27 -3.43
C LEU A 33 7.79 3.60 -3.40
N LEU A 34 8.17 4.12 -4.56
CA LEU A 34 8.85 5.42 -4.67
C LEU A 34 7.99 6.54 -4.11
N SER A 35 6.70 6.55 -4.43
CA SER A 35 5.74 7.52 -3.88
C SER A 35 5.66 7.44 -2.35
N GLN A 36 5.68 6.23 -1.77
CA GLN A 36 5.71 6.06 -0.31
C GLN A 36 7.01 6.62 0.30
N VAL A 37 8.17 6.39 -0.35
CA VAL A 37 9.45 6.91 0.12
C VAL A 37 9.46 8.44 0.09
N GLN A 38 9.02 9.05 -1.02
CA GLN A 38 8.92 10.51 -1.16
C GLN A 38 7.99 11.11 -0.10
N GLN A 39 6.82 10.49 0.13
CA GLN A 39 5.89 10.93 1.17
C GLN A 39 6.49 10.79 2.57
N THR A 40 7.31 9.77 2.81
CA THR A 40 8.00 9.59 4.09
C THR A 40 9.04 10.68 4.32
N VAL A 41 9.79 11.09 3.29
CA VAL A 41 10.74 12.20 3.39
C VAL A 41 10.02 13.50 3.75
N ALA A 42 8.96 13.84 3.03
CA ALA A 42 8.15 15.04 3.31
C ALA A 42 7.55 14.99 4.73
N CYS A 43 6.99 13.84 5.11
CA CYS A 43 6.43 13.60 6.43
C CYS A 43 7.47 13.80 7.56
N ASN A 44 8.70 13.32 7.37
CA ASN A 44 9.77 13.48 8.36
C ASN A 44 10.20 14.94 8.55
N ALA A 45 10.06 15.78 7.52
CA ALA A 45 10.40 17.19 7.59
C ALA A 45 9.31 18.06 8.20
N MET A 46 8.02 17.67 8.05
CA MET A 46 6.89 18.56 8.34
C MET A 46 6.04 18.14 9.55
N HIS A 47 6.06 16.87 9.94
CA HIS A 47 5.13 16.35 10.93
C HIS A 47 5.84 15.95 12.23
N SER A 48 5.12 16.03 13.34
CA SER A 48 5.59 15.61 14.66
C SER A 48 5.88 14.11 14.73
N THR A 49 6.68 13.70 15.72
CA THR A 49 6.95 12.26 15.94
C THR A 49 5.68 11.47 16.24
N GLU A 50 4.70 12.07 16.91
CA GLU A 50 3.43 11.45 17.24
C GLU A 50 2.60 11.18 15.97
N GLU A 51 2.39 12.18 15.11
CA GLU A 51 1.66 12.04 13.84
C GLU A 51 2.32 11.00 12.93
N ARG A 52 3.65 10.99 12.84
CA ARG A 52 4.42 10.01 12.08
C ARG A 52 4.27 8.60 12.65
N MET A 53 4.24 8.48 13.98
CA MET A 53 4.05 7.20 14.65
C MET A 53 2.64 6.67 14.42
N CYS A 54 1.60 7.52 14.52
CA CYS A 54 0.22 7.14 14.18
C CYS A 54 0.13 6.63 12.74
N ARG A 55 0.68 7.37 11.77
CA ARG A 55 0.74 6.96 10.36
C ARG A 55 1.40 5.59 10.20
N TRP A 56 2.56 5.41 10.81
CA TRP A 56 3.33 4.17 10.68
C TRP A 56 2.58 2.98 11.27
N LEU A 57 1.98 3.13 12.46
CA LEU A 57 1.18 2.09 13.11
C LEU A 57 -0.03 1.69 12.26
N LEU A 58 -0.73 2.65 11.66
CA LEU A 58 -1.84 2.41 10.75
C LEU A 58 -1.40 1.62 9.50
N MET A 59 -0.28 2.01 8.88
CA MET A 59 0.28 1.30 7.74
C MET A 59 0.68 -0.13 8.07
N MET A 60 1.17 -0.39 9.28
CA MET A 60 1.49 -1.75 9.73
C MET A 60 0.23 -2.55 10.06
N HIS A 61 -0.73 -1.90 10.71
CA HIS A 61 -2.02 -2.51 11.02
C HIS A 61 -2.80 -2.91 9.76
N ASP A 62 -2.72 -2.12 8.68
CA ASP A 62 -3.32 -2.46 7.38
C ASP A 62 -2.74 -3.72 6.74
N ARG A 63 -1.52 -4.10 7.12
CA ARG A 63 -0.77 -5.25 6.56
C ARG A 63 -0.66 -6.44 7.50
N ALA A 64 -1.03 -6.24 8.76
CA ALA A 64 -0.95 -7.30 9.77
C ALA A 64 -2.19 -8.20 9.73
N GLU A 65 -1.98 -9.50 9.89
CA GLU A 65 -3.08 -10.47 10.10
C GLU A 65 -3.51 -10.49 11.58
N GLY A 66 -3.77 -9.31 12.17
CA GLY A 66 -4.17 -9.24 13.58
C GLY A 66 -4.03 -7.84 14.17
N GLU A 67 -4.59 -7.66 15.36
CA GLU A 67 -4.66 -6.36 16.03
C GLU A 67 -3.37 -5.96 16.78
N SER A 68 -2.39 -6.86 16.91
CA SER A 68 -1.18 -6.65 17.70
C SER A 68 0.08 -6.55 16.84
N LEU A 69 0.89 -5.54 17.13
CA LEU A 69 2.15 -5.24 16.46
C LEU A 69 3.30 -5.37 17.47
N THR A 70 4.33 -6.15 17.15
CA THR A 70 5.47 -6.36 18.07
C THR A 70 6.67 -5.51 17.63
N TYR A 71 6.86 -4.35 18.28
CA TYR A 71 7.95 -3.42 17.99
C TYR A 71 8.48 -2.74 19.25
N THR A 72 9.80 -2.63 19.35
CA THR A 72 10.45 -1.89 20.44
C THR A 72 10.49 -0.38 20.16
N HIS A 73 10.61 0.45 21.20
CA HIS A 73 10.80 1.90 21.03
C HIS A 73 12.06 2.24 20.22
N GLU A 74 13.10 1.43 20.33
CA GLU A 74 14.34 1.62 19.59
C GLU A 74 14.13 1.35 18.09
N PHE A 75 13.43 0.26 17.75
CA PHE A 75 13.06 -0.04 16.38
C PHE A 75 12.19 1.07 15.78
N LEU A 76 11.17 1.53 16.52
CA LEU A 76 10.31 2.63 16.09
C LEU A 76 11.11 3.93 15.91
N ALA A 77 12.06 4.21 16.79
CA ALA A 77 12.92 5.40 16.68
C ALA A 77 13.74 5.39 15.38
N ASN A 78 14.32 4.24 15.04
CA ASN A 78 15.09 4.07 13.81
C ASN A 78 14.22 4.26 12.56
N ILE A 79 13.05 3.65 12.52
CA ILE A 79 12.14 3.74 11.35
C ILE A 79 11.55 5.14 11.20
N LEU A 80 11.20 5.78 12.31
CA LEU A 80 10.62 7.12 12.30
C LEU A 80 11.68 8.24 12.14
N GLY A 81 12.97 7.90 12.13
CA GLY A 81 14.01 8.91 12.11
C GLY A 81 13.92 9.86 13.31
N ALA A 82 13.59 9.34 14.50
CA ALA A 82 13.40 10.09 15.73
C ALA A 82 14.28 9.52 16.84
N ASN A 83 14.47 10.27 17.93
CA ASN A 83 15.14 9.72 19.09
C ASN A 83 14.16 8.85 19.94
N ARG A 84 14.70 7.88 20.66
CA ARG A 84 13.93 6.96 21.51
C ARG A 84 13.04 7.67 22.54
N LYS A 85 13.52 8.82 23.09
CA LYS A 85 12.76 9.61 24.06
C LYS A 85 11.49 10.19 23.44
N SER A 86 11.57 10.75 22.23
CA SER A 86 10.42 11.27 21.52
C SER A 86 9.39 10.17 21.20
N VAL A 87 9.85 8.98 20.79
CA VAL A 87 8.97 7.82 20.56
C VAL A 87 8.30 7.37 21.86
N THR A 88 9.03 7.37 22.98
CA THR A 88 8.45 7.02 24.29
C THR A 88 7.36 8.01 24.70
N LEU A 89 7.59 9.31 24.51
CA LEU A 89 6.60 10.35 24.81
C LEU A 89 5.36 10.24 23.90
N ALA A 90 5.57 10.03 22.61
CA ALA A 90 4.47 9.81 21.65
C ALA A 90 3.64 8.58 22.02
N ALA A 91 4.28 7.45 22.35
CA ALA A 91 3.58 6.25 22.79
C ALA A 91 2.78 6.47 24.09
N GLN A 92 3.31 7.23 25.05
CA GLN A 92 2.59 7.59 26.28
C GLN A 92 1.39 8.47 25.99
N SER A 93 1.54 9.48 25.12
CA SER A 93 0.44 10.36 24.69
C SER A 93 -0.69 9.54 24.09
N MET A 94 -0.38 8.66 23.14
CA MET A 94 -1.35 7.79 22.45
C MET A 94 -2.03 6.80 23.42
N GLN A 95 -1.32 6.27 24.41
CA GLN A 95 -1.92 5.42 25.46
C GLN A 95 -2.86 6.22 26.36
N ASN A 96 -2.47 7.43 26.78
CA ASN A 96 -3.31 8.30 27.61
C ASN A 96 -4.59 8.72 26.86
N ALA A 97 -4.51 8.87 25.55
CA ALA A 97 -5.67 9.14 24.69
C ALA A 97 -6.51 7.88 24.38
N GLY A 98 -6.11 6.69 24.86
CA GLY A 98 -6.84 5.44 24.62
C GLY A 98 -6.74 4.91 23.19
N LEU A 99 -5.81 5.42 22.39
CA LEU A 99 -5.65 5.02 20.98
C LEU A 99 -4.95 3.67 20.84
N ILE A 100 -3.97 3.41 21.72
CA ILE A 100 -3.19 2.16 21.73
C ILE A 100 -3.01 1.64 23.15
N SER A 101 -2.70 0.35 23.26
CA SER A 101 -2.08 -0.24 24.46
C SER A 101 -0.65 -0.67 24.09
N TYR A 102 0.33 -0.27 24.89
CA TYR A 102 1.73 -0.66 24.66
C TYR A 102 2.31 -1.34 25.90
N ARG A 103 2.61 -2.63 25.79
CA ARG A 103 3.15 -3.44 26.86
C ARG A 103 4.24 -4.39 26.37
N ARG A 104 5.41 -4.34 26.98
CA ARG A 104 6.54 -5.27 26.73
C ARG A 104 6.90 -5.43 25.26
N GLY A 105 6.90 -4.34 24.49
CA GLY A 105 7.23 -4.38 23.06
C GLY A 105 6.06 -4.76 22.15
N THR A 106 4.87 -4.99 22.71
CA THR A 106 3.66 -5.26 21.92
C THR A 106 2.75 -4.05 21.96
N ILE A 107 2.34 -3.60 20.79
CA ILE A 107 1.39 -2.50 20.58
C ILE A 107 0.08 -3.11 20.09
N GLN A 108 -1.01 -2.76 20.74
CA GLN A 108 -2.35 -3.10 20.29
C GLN A 108 -3.09 -1.80 19.94
N VAL A 109 -3.72 -1.74 18.78
CA VAL A 109 -4.56 -0.63 18.36
C VAL A 109 -5.93 -0.80 19.04
N LEU A 110 -6.32 0.16 19.88
CA LEU A 110 -7.59 0.15 20.62
C LEU A 110 -8.66 0.97 19.90
N ASP A 111 -8.30 2.15 19.40
CA ASP A 111 -9.17 3.02 18.62
C ASP A 111 -8.49 3.39 17.29
N ARG A 112 -8.84 2.60 16.25
CA ARG A 112 -8.32 2.83 14.91
C ARG A 112 -8.77 4.18 14.34
N GLN A 113 -10.02 4.57 14.55
CA GLN A 113 -10.54 5.83 14.02
C GLN A 113 -9.90 7.05 14.70
N GLY A 114 -9.68 6.97 16.01
CA GLY A 114 -8.93 7.97 16.75
C GLY A 114 -7.48 8.06 16.26
N LEU A 115 -6.84 6.92 15.97
CA LEU A 115 -5.48 6.87 15.44
C LEU A 115 -5.40 7.49 14.03
N GLU A 116 -6.41 7.28 13.18
CA GLU A 116 -6.51 7.92 11.85
C GLU A 116 -6.65 9.44 11.97
N LYS A 117 -7.44 9.94 12.92
CA LYS A 117 -7.59 11.38 13.19
C LYS A 117 -6.33 12.03 13.76
N ALA A 118 -5.55 11.28 14.54
CA ALA A 118 -4.28 11.73 15.13
C ALA A 118 -3.10 11.61 14.15
N SER A 119 -3.27 10.90 13.02
CA SER A 119 -2.24 10.79 12.01
C SER A 119 -2.23 12.02 11.08
N CYS A 120 -1.08 12.25 10.43
CA CYS A 120 -1.01 13.23 9.36
C CYS A 120 -1.71 12.72 8.08
N GLU A 121 -2.05 13.65 7.17
CA GLU A 121 -2.63 13.38 5.85
C GLU A 121 -1.80 12.43 4.99
N CYS A 122 -0.52 12.30 5.29
CA CYS A 122 0.39 11.38 4.60
C CYS A 122 -0.07 9.92 4.66
N TYR A 123 -0.85 9.53 5.70
CA TYR A 123 -1.43 8.21 5.78
C TYR A 123 -2.42 7.96 4.63
N ALA A 124 -3.38 8.86 4.45
CA ALA A 124 -4.39 8.74 3.40
C ALA A 124 -3.75 8.69 2.00
N ILE A 125 -2.77 9.57 1.74
CA ILE A 125 -2.04 9.64 0.46
C ILE A 125 -1.36 8.31 0.13
N VAL A 126 -0.65 7.72 1.10
CA VAL A 126 0.04 6.44 0.89
C VAL A 126 -0.96 5.30 0.72
N ARG A 127 -2.01 5.27 1.53
CA ARG A 127 -3.06 4.25 1.46
C ARG A 127 -3.75 4.25 0.09
N GLU A 128 -4.19 5.41 -0.40
CA GLU A 128 -4.82 5.52 -1.72
C GLU A 128 -3.93 5.00 -2.86
N ARG A 129 -2.63 5.24 -2.79
CA ARG A 129 -1.66 4.72 -3.79
C ARG A 129 -1.57 3.21 -3.78
N PHE A 130 -1.49 2.60 -2.59
CA PHE A 130 -1.48 1.14 -2.47
C PHE A 130 -2.82 0.51 -2.86
N ASP A 131 -3.94 1.11 -2.46
CA ASP A 131 -5.27 0.65 -2.84
C ASP A 131 -5.47 0.70 -4.37
N ALA A 132 -4.97 1.74 -5.02
CA ALA A 132 -5.00 1.85 -6.49
C ALA A 132 -4.14 0.78 -7.16
N PHE A 133 -2.96 0.48 -6.61
CA PHE A 133 -2.08 -0.59 -7.10
C PHE A 133 -2.71 -1.99 -6.94
N LEU A 134 -3.40 -2.24 -5.82
CA LEU A 134 -4.01 -3.55 -5.52
C LEU A 134 -5.33 -3.79 -6.27
N LYS A 135 -5.95 -2.74 -6.84
CA LYS A 135 -7.15 -2.92 -7.67
C LYS A 135 -6.78 -3.61 -8.98
N PRO A 136 -7.48 -4.69 -9.37
CA PRO A 136 -7.26 -5.31 -10.66
C PRO A 136 -7.49 -4.27 -11.78
N PRO A 137 -6.69 -4.29 -12.86
CA PRO A 137 -6.92 -3.43 -14.00
C PRO A 137 -8.36 -3.63 -14.50
N PRO A 138 -9.05 -2.58 -14.95
CA PRO A 138 -10.39 -2.71 -15.49
C PRO A 138 -10.34 -3.75 -16.61
N THR A 139 -11.15 -4.78 -16.50
CA THR A 139 -11.27 -5.84 -17.52
C THR A 139 -11.76 -5.17 -18.79
N ALA A 140 -10.87 -4.98 -19.77
CA ALA A 140 -11.20 -4.48 -21.09
C ALA A 140 -11.99 -5.56 -21.85
N VAL A 141 -13.26 -5.76 -21.46
CA VAL A 141 -14.25 -6.48 -22.24
C VAL A 141 -15.32 -5.48 -22.65
N GLN A 142 -14.98 -4.63 -23.59
CA GLN A 142 -16.00 -4.01 -24.43
C GLN A 142 -15.88 -4.63 -25.81
N GLY A 143 -16.68 -5.69 -26.01
CA GLY A 143 -16.89 -6.29 -27.29
C GLY A 143 -17.36 -5.24 -28.27
N HIS A 144 -16.54 -5.03 -29.30
CA HIS A 144 -16.93 -4.29 -30.48
C HIS A 144 -17.97 -5.13 -31.24
N THR A 145 -19.25 -5.00 -30.90
CA THR A 145 -20.35 -5.44 -31.76
C THR A 145 -20.38 -4.49 -32.95
N ARG A 146 -19.62 -4.84 -33.98
CA ARG A 146 -19.82 -4.27 -35.35
C ARG A 146 -21.24 -4.59 -35.81
N GLY A 147 -22.10 -3.60 -35.65
CA GLY A 147 -23.40 -3.60 -36.34
C GLY A 147 -23.20 -3.72 -37.83
N ARG A 148 -23.52 -4.87 -38.38
CA ARG A 148 -23.56 -5.15 -39.81
C ARG A 148 -24.91 -4.64 -40.32
N THR A 149 -24.96 -3.39 -40.76
CA THR A 149 -26.10 -2.88 -41.53
C THR A 149 -26.13 -3.58 -42.86
N ARG A 150 -27.08 -4.49 -43.03
CA ARG A 150 -27.46 -5.00 -44.35
C ARG A 150 -28.31 -3.93 -45.03
N SER A 151 -27.78 -3.33 -46.06
CA SER A 151 -28.57 -2.68 -47.12
C SER A 151 -29.08 -3.78 -48.05
N THR A 152 -30.37 -3.81 -48.23
CA THR A 152 -31.02 -4.57 -49.33
C THR A 152 -31.79 -3.60 -50.20
N PRO A 153 -31.93 -3.91 -51.53
CA PRO A 153 -32.23 -2.97 -52.61
C PRO A 153 -33.65 -2.46 -52.61
#